data_727ce93a58740c603be1801724cfc07c
#
_entry.id   727ce93a58740c603be1801724cfc07c
#
_cell.length_a   1.000
_cell.length_b   1.000
_cell.length_c   1.000
_cell.angle_alpha   90.00
_cell.angle_beta   90.00
_cell.angle_gamma   90.00
#
_symmetry.space_group_name_H-M   'P 1'
#
loop_
_entity.id
_entity.type
_entity.pdbx_description
1 polymer ?
#
loop_
_entity_poly.entity_id
_entity_poly.type
_entity_poly.pdbx_seq_one_letter_code
_entity_poly.pdbx_strand_id
1 'polypeptide(L)'
;MNRLRVSANAIQNATTVVEPGWEAALTALDHLVLDRRIPRAAKFAVGTTVDPVLLEVFNNLFMNIAEQMGLQLQNTAYSVNIKERLDFSCALFDAEGNLIANAPHMPVHLGSMGESIKTVIRENTGK
;
A
#
# COMPACT_ATOMS: atom_id res chain seq x y z
N MET A 1 -27.71 14.31 -14.99
CA MET A 1 -26.97 14.93 -16.11
C MET A 1 -25.89 15.80 -15.49
N ASN A 2 -24.69 15.21 -15.24
CA ASN A 2 -23.60 15.89 -14.54
C ASN A 2 -22.81 16.74 -15.53
N ARG A 3 -22.90 18.04 -15.40
CA ARG A 3 -22.03 18.96 -16.14
C ARG A 3 -20.63 18.94 -15.54
N LEU A 4 -19.68 18.40 -16.28
CA LEU A 4 -18.27 18.68 -16.11
C LEU A 4 -18.06 20.19 -16.33
N ARG A 5 -17.71 20.93 -15.28
CA ARG A 5 -17.16 22.26 -15.43
C ARG A 5 -15.65 22.14 -15.67
N VAL A 6 -15.29 21.89 -16.90
CA VAL A 6 -13.91 22.11 -17.34
C VAL A 6 -13.84 23.58 -17.75
N SER A 7 -13.05 24.38 -17.07
CA SER A 7 -12.72 25.73 -17.52
C SER A 7 -11.97 25.63 -18.85
N ALA A 8 -12.43 26.32 -19.88
CA ALA A 8 -12.06 26.14 -21.27
C ALA A 8 -10.69 26.71 -21.71
N ASN A 9 -9.73 26.85 -20.81
CA ASN A 9 -8.34 27.17 -21.18
C ASN A 9 -7.46 25.94 -21.08
N ALA A 10 -7.88 24.92 -21.78
CA ALA A 10 -7.35 23.59 -21.63
C ALA A 10 -6.12 23.35 -22.48
N ILE A 11 -5.24 22.67 -21.91
CA ILE A 11 -4.21 21.78 -22.42
C ILE A 11 -4.57 21.30 -23.83
N GLN A 12 -3.95 21.86 -24.83
CA GLN A 12 -4.26 21.56 -26.23
C GLN A 12 -3.89 20.13 -26.66
N ASN A 13 -3.10 19.41 -25.83
CA ASN A 13 -2.49 18.12 -26.22
C ASN A 13 -2.71 16.99 -25.19
N ALA A 14 -3.61 17.13 -24.23
CA ALA A 14 -3.87 16.09 -23.23
C ALA A 14 -5.37 15.95 -22.93
N THR A 15 -5.81 14.71 -22.76
CA THR A 15 -7.16 14.39 -22.30
C THR A 15 -7.09 13.80 -20.89
N THR A 16 -7.81 14.38 -19.95
CA THR A 16 -7.94 13.86 -18.60
C THR A 16 -9.38 13.40 -18.38
N VAL A 17 -9.54 12.15 -17.98
CA VAL A 17 -10.83 11.59 -17.58
C VAL A 17 -11.03 11.82 -16.10
N VAL A 18 -12.12 12.48 -15.73
CA VAL A 18 -12.49 12.74 -14.35
C VAL A 18 -13.67 11.84 -13.98
N GLU A 19 -13.47 10.98 -12.99
CA GLU A 19 -14.50 10.06 -12.53
C GLU A 19 -15.68 10.78 -11.86
N PRO A 20 -16.89 10.17 -11.86
CA PRO A 20 -18.02 10.68 -11.12
C PRO A 20 -17.70 10.91 -9.64
N GLY A 21 -18.11 12.07 -9.11
CA GLY A 21 -17.83 12.44 -7.72
C GLY A 21 -16.50 13.15 -7.48
N TRP A 22 -15.71 13.39 -8.54
CA TRP A 22 -14.55 14.25 -8.51
C TRP A 22 -14.79 15.55 -9.28
N GLU A 23 -14.09 16.58 -8.90
CA GLU A 23 -14.04 17.87 -9.60
C GLU A 23 -12.59 18.16 -9.98
N ALA A 24 -12.38 18.60 -11.21
CA ALA A 24 -11.07 19.01 -11.71
C ALA A 24 -11.01 20.53 -11.82
N ALA A 25 -9.94 21.12 -11.32
CA ALA A 25 -9.67 22.56 -11.43
C ALA A 25 -8.24 22.79 -11.92
N LEU A 26 -8.06 23.71 -12.85
CA LEU A 26 -6.74 24.14 -13.28
C LEU A 26 -6.31 25.36 -12.44
N THR A 27 -5.11 25.31 -11.87
CA THR A 27 -4.55 26.43 -11.11
C THR A 27 -3.90 27.47 -12.04
N ALA A 28 -3.59 28.64 -11.49
CA ALA A 28 -2.87 29.69 -12.22
C ALA A 28 -1.41 29.28 -12.63
N LEU A 29 -0.91 28.18 -12.07
CA LEU A 29 0.40 27.60 -12.38
C LEU A 29 0.27 26.38 -13.31
N ASP A 30 -0.85 26.23 -14.01
CA ASP A 30 -1.17 25.12 -14.91
C ASP A 30 -1.15 23.72 -14.25
N HIS A 31 -1.35 23.66 -12.92
CA HIS A 31 -1.53 22.40 -12.24
C HIS A 31 -2.99 21.97 -12.27
N LEU A 32 -3.24 20.72 -12.64
CA LEU A 32 -4.56 20.11 -12.53
C LEU A 32 -4.76 19.55 -11.11
N VAL A 33 -5.73 20.10 -10.38
CA VAL A 33 -6.11 19.63 -9.05
C VAL A 33 -7.42 18.85 -9.17
N LEU A 34 -7.43 17.65 -8.63
CA LEU A 34 -8.61 16.78 -8.58
C LEU A 34 -9.09 16.68 -7.13
N ASP A 35 -10.26 17.23 -6.86
CA ASP A 35 -10.92 17.18 -5.55
C ASP A 35 -12.08 16.19 -5.55
N ARG A 36 -12.13 15.32 -4.56
CA ARG A 36 -13.27 14.44 -4.37
C ARG A 36 -14.40 15.21 -3.70
N ARG A 37 -15.51 15.42 -4.42
CA ARG A 37 -16.71 16.11 -3.92
C ARG A 37 -17.72 15.16 -3.28
N ILE A 38 -17.81 13.93 -3.75
CA ILE A 38 -18.69 12.92 -3.16
C ILE A 38 -17.81 11.96 -2.37
N PRO A 39 -17.93 11.92 -1.03
CA PRO A 39 -17.21 10.95 -0.23
C PRO A 39 -17.49 9.53 -0.73
N ARG A 40 -16.46 8.70 -0.80
CA ARG A 40 -16.65 7.28 -1.09
C ARG A 40 -17.44 6.69 0.07
N ALA A 41 -18.59 6.07 -0.21
CA ALA A 41 -19.28 5.30 0.81
C ALA A 41 -18.29 4.25 1.34
N ALA A 42 -17.93 4.35 2.61
CA ALA A 42 -17.11 3.34 3.26
C ALA A 42 -17.96 2.07 3.32
N LYS A 43 -17.79 1.19 2.35
CA LYS A 43 -18.29 -0.17 2.43
C LYS A 43 -17.37 -0.91 3.41
N PHE A 44 -17.66 -0.78 4.69
CA PHE A 44 -17.16 -1.76 5.65
C PHE A 44 -17.88 -3.07 5.33
N ALA A 45 -17.14 -4.00 4.76
CA ALA A 45 -17.60 -5.37 4.67
C ALA A 45 -17.58 -5.97 6.08
N VAL A 46 -18.60 -5.66 6.87
CA VAL A 46 -18.90 -6.39 8.08
C VAL A 46 -19.73 -7.61 7.62
N GLY A 47 -19.04 -8.60 7.10
CA GLY A 47 -19.65 -9.87 6.70
C GLY A 47 -18.96 -11.01 7.42
N THR A 48 -19.73 -11.90 8.01
CA THR A 48 -19.25 -13.14 8.61
C THR A 48 -18.83 -14.19 7.56
N THR A 49 -19.04 -13.91 6.28
CA THR A 49 -18.63 -14.74 5.16
C THR A 49 -17.39 -14.13 4.50
N VAL A 50 -16.33 -14.91 4.42
CA VAL A 50 -15.10 -14.54 3.71
C VAL A 50 -15.44 -14.34 2.24
N ASP A 51 -15.25 -13.12 1.73
CA ASP A 51 -15.34 -12.83 0.30
C ASP A 51 -13.99 -13.20 -0.34
N PRO A 52 -13.92 -14.21 -1.21
CA PRO A 52 -12.68 -14.65 -1.82
C PRO A 52 -11.97 -13.54 -2.62
N VAL A 53 -12.73 -12.67 -3.26
CA VAL A 53 -12.19 -11.55 -4.06
C VAL A 53 -11.54 -10.51 -3.15
N LEU A 54 -12.20 -10.15 -2.05
CA LEU A 54 -11.62 -9.24 -1.07
C LEU A 54 -10.38 -9.84 -0.40
N LEU A 55 -10.41 -11.12 -0.09
CA LEU A 55 -9.27 -11.81 0.49
C LEU A 55 -8.05 -11.74 -0.44
N GLU A 56 -8.24 -11.99 -1.74
CA GLU A 56 -7.17 -11.91 -2.73
C GLU A 56 -6.66 -10.47 -2.89
N VAL A 57 -7.56 -9.49 -2.93
CA VAL A 57 -7.18 -8.07 -3.01
C VAL A 57 -6.33 -7.66 -1.81
N PHE A 58 -6.72 -8.03 -0.59
CA PHE A 58 -5.95 -7.71 0.61
C PHE A 58 -4.62 -8.47 0.67
N ASN A 59 -4.60 -9.73 0.28
CA ASN A 59 -3.38 -10.52 0.22
C ASN A 59 -2.35 -9.86 -0.72
N ASN A 60 -2.76 -9.51 -1.92
CA ASN A 60 -1.91 -8.82 -2.88
C ASN A 60 -1.47 -7.44 -2.40
N LEU A 61 -2.36 -6.70 -1.71
CA LEU A 61 -2.03 -5.40 -1.12
C LEU A 61 -0.94 -5.55 -0.05
N PHE A 62 -1.08 -6.47 0.88
CA PHE A 62 -0.10 -6.68 1.95
C PHE A 62 1.23 -7.23 1.43
N MET A 63 1.21 -8.15 0.44
CA MET A 63 2.43 -8.59 -0.23
C MET A 63 3.16 -7.41 -0.88
N ASN A 64 2.44 -6.55 -1.61
CA ASN A 64 3.01 -5.38 -2.25
C ASN A 64 3.63 -4.41 -1.23
N ILE A 65 3.00 -4.21 -0.07
CA ILE A 65 3.58 -3.40 1.02
C ILE A 65 4.91 -4.01 1.47
N ALA A 66 4.98 -5.32 1.70
CA ALA A 66 6.20 -5.99 2.13
C ALA A 66 7.31 -5.90 1.05
N GLU A 67 6.97 -5.98 -0.22
CA GLU A 67 7.90 -5.77 -1.33
C GLU A 67 8.44 -4.35 -1.38
N GLN A 68 7.57 -3.34 -1.22
CA GLN A 68 7.98 -1.93 -1.17
C GLN A 68 8.90 -1.63 0.03
N MET A 69 8.65 -2.25 1.19
CA MET A 69 9.56 -2.18 2.34
C MET A 69 10.94 -2.72 1.99
N GLY A 70 11.01 -3.86 1.31
CA GLY A 70 12.27 -4.45 0.86
C GLY A 70 13.01 -3.58 -0.13
N LEU A 71 12.32 -3.02 -1.10
CA LEU A 71 12.91 -2.10 -2.08
C LEU A 71 13.48 -0.85 -1.38
N GLN A 72 12.76 -0.30 -0.42
CA GLN A 72 13.23 0.85 0.35
C GLN A 72 14.46 0.49 1.18
N LEU A 73 14.46 -0.67 1.83
CA LEU A 73 15.62 -1.16 2.59
C LEU A 73 16.84 -1.33 1.67
N GLN A 74 16.68 -1.98 0.53
CA GLN A 74 17.75 -2.16 -0.46
C GLN A 74 18.35 -0.82 -0.90
N ASN A 75 17.49 0.15 -1.21
CA ASN A 75 17.94 1.45 -1.72
C ASN A 75 18.65 2.32 -0.67
N THR A 76 18.33 2.14 0.60
CA THR A 76 18.87 2.96 1.71
C THR A 76 19.97 2.27 2.50
N ALA A 77 20.18 0.96 2.34
CA ALA A 77 21.18 0.21 3.08
C ALA A 77 22.61 0.52 2.62
N TYR A 78 23.54 0.48 3.56
CA TYR A 78 24.98 0.55 3.30
C TYR A 78 25.63 -0.82 3.18
N SER A 79 25.00 -1.85 3.73
CA SER A 79 25.51 -3.22 3.70
C SER A 79 25.46 -3.81 2.28
N VAL A 80 26.60 -4.32 1.80
CA VAL A 80 26.68 -5.04 0.54
C VAL A 80 25.76 -6.29 0.54
N ASN A 81 25.63 -6.96 1.69
CA ASN A 81 24.75 -8.12 1.82
C ASN A 81 23.28 -7.74 1.56
N ILE A 82 22.83 -6.61 2.09
CA ILE A 82 21.47 -6.13 1.87
C ILE A 82 21.32 -5.58 0.45
N LYS A 83 22.22 -4.69 0.05
CA LYS A 83 22.07 -3.90 -1.18
C LYS A 83 22.27 -4.72 -2.46
N GLU A 84 23.26 -5.61 -2.47
CA GLU A 84 23.67 -6.35 -3.66
C GLU A 84 23.25 -7.83 -3.61
N ARG A 85 23.37 -8.46 -2.45
CA ARG A 85 23.02 -9.88 -2.29
C ARG A 85 21.58 -10.12 -1.91
N LEU A 86 20.82 -9.07 -1.57
CA LEU A 86 19.41 -9.13 -1.14
C LEU A 86 19.19 -10.07 0.06
N ASP A 87 20.21 -10.15 0.93
CA ASP A 87 20.17 -11.00 2.12
C ASP A 87 19.38 -10.32 3.24
N PHE A 88 18.09 -10.21 3.02
CA PHE A 88 17.12 -9.68 3.96
C PHE A 88 15.73 -10.26 3.67
N SER A 89 14.79 -10.03 4.58
CA SER A 89 13.38 -10.36 4.38
C SER A 89 12.50 -9.30 5.03
N CYS A 90 11.37 -8.99 4.38
CA CYS A 90 10.35 -8.09 4.89
C CYS A 90 9.03 -8.85 4.98
N ALA A 91 8.35 -8.67 6.11
CA ALA A 91 7.07 -9.29 6.36
C ALA A 91 6.19 -8.40 7.25
N LEU A 92 4.89 -8.62 7.19
CA LEU A 92 3.88 -7.97 8.01
C LEU A 92 3.29 -8.98 8.97
N PHE A 93 3.11 -8.58 10.21
CA PHE A 93 2.55 -9.38 11.28
C PHE A 93 1.38 -8.65 11.93
N ASP A 94 0.45 -9.40 12.49
CA ASP A 94 -0.58 -8.82 13.36
C ASP A 94 -0.03 -8.47 14.75
N ALA A 95 -0.88 -7.94 15.61
CA ALA A 95 -0.51 -7.54 16.97
C ALA A 95 -0.09 -8.73 17.86
N GLU A 96 -0.50 -9.92 17.52
CA GLU A 96 -0.20 -11.17 18.21
C GLU A 96 1.07 -11.84 17.65
N GLY A 97 1.66 -11.29 16.58
CA GLY A 97 2.86 -11.83 15.95
C GLY A 97 2.59 -12.96 14.96
N ASN A 98 1.37 -13.07 14.44
CA ASN A 98 1.07 -14.00 13.36
C ASN A 98 1.39 -13.36 11.99
N LEU A 99 1.94 -14.14 11.09
CA LEU A 99 2.31 -13.67 9.76
C LEU A 99 1.07 -13.33 8.94
N ILE A 100 0.99 -12.10 8.43
CA ILE A 100 -0.04 -11.67 7.49
C ILE A 100 0.44 -11.82 6.05
N ALA A 101 1.63 -11.29 5.74
CA ALA A 101 2.22 -11.36 4.42
C ALA A 101 3.74 -11.23 4.50
N ASN A 102 4.42 -11.81 3.53
CA ASN A 102 5.86 -11.66 3.36
C ASN A 102 6.21 -11.40 1.90
N ALA A 103 7.26 -10.63 1.68
CA ALA A 103 7.83 -10.46 0.35
C ALA A 103 8.65 -11.70 -0.06
N PRO A 104 8.76 -12.00 -1.37
CA PRO A 104 9.51 -13.15 -1.88
C PRO A 104 11.02 -12.88 -1.88
N HIS A 105 11.59 -12.66 -0.68
CA HIS A 105 13.03 -12.48 -0.48
C HIS A 105 13.72 -13.80 -0.12
N MET A 106 14.48 -13.84 0.99
CA MET A 106 15.24 -15.02 1.39
C MET A 106 14.34 -16.05 2.11
N PRO A 107 14.05 -17.22 1.49
CA PRO A 107 13.10 -18.19 2.07
C PRO A 107 13.54 -18.75 3.42
N VAL A 108 14.85 -18.87 3.68
CA VAL A 108 15.37 -19.40 4.93
C VAL A 108 14.99 -18.54 6.15
N HIS A 109 14.76 -17.25 5.98
CA HIS A 109 14.36 -16.37 7.07
C HIS A 109 12.93 -16.61 7.55
N LEU A 110 12.05 -17.13 6.70
CA LEU A 110 10.64 -17.34 7.03
C LEU A 110 10.42 -18.24 8.23
N GLY A 111 11.23 -19.27 8.39
CA GLY A 111 11.13 -20.22 9.49
C GLY A 111 11.42 -19.62 10.86
N SER A 112 12.22 -18.55 10.95
CA SER A 112 12.63 -17.93 12.21
C SER A 112 11.92 -16.60 12.50
N MET A 113 11.37 -15.94 11.49
CA MET A 113 10.80 -14.60 11.67
C MET A 113 9.64 -14.58 12.65
N GLY A 114 8.72 -15.53 12.58
CA GLY A 114 7.56 -15.59 13.47
C GLY A 114 7.96 -15.70 14.95
N GLU A 115 8.90 -16.57 15.28
CA GLU A 115 9.38 -16.73 16.65
C GLU A 115 10.17 -15.50 17.13
N SER A 116 10.95 -14.89 16.25
CA SER A 116 11.66 -13.64 16.56
C SER A 116 10.68 -12.52 16.90
N ILE A 117 9.63 -12.32 16.11
CA ILE A 117 8.63 -11.29 16.35
C ILE A 117 7.84 -11.56 17.63
N LYS A 118 7.39 -12.79 17.87
CA LYS A 118 6.70 -13.15 19.12
C LYS A 118 7.58 -12.92 20.35
N THR A 119 8.88 -13.19 20.24
CA THR A 119 9.82 -12.91 21.31
C THR A 119 9.94 -11.41 21.57
N VAL A 120 10.08 -10.60 20.53
CA VAL A 120 10.14 -9.13 20.65
C VAL A 120 8.87 -8.58 21.30
N ILE A 121 7.70 -9.03 20.87
CA ILE A 121 6.41 -8.63 21.47
C ILE A 121 6.39 -8.98 22.95
N ARG A 122 6.70 -10.23 23.32
CA ARG A 122 6.70 -10.71 24.70
C ARG A 122 7.62 -9.91 25.62
N GLU A 123 8.84 -9.64 25.15
CA GLU A 123 9.87 -8.94 25.96
C GLU A 123 9.63 -7.43 26.07
N ASN A 124 8.75 -6.86 25.26
CA ASN A 124 8.46 -5.43 25.21
C ASN A 124 7.01 -5.07 25.56
N THR A 125 6.20 -6.03 25.97
CA THR A 125 4.81 -5.78 26.39
C THR A 125 4.80 -4.83 27.58
N GLY A 126 4.13 -3.68 27.45
CA GLY A 126 3.97 -2.69 28.52
C GLY A 126 5.11 -1.66 28.66
N LYS A 127 5.99 -1.56 27.68
CA LYS A 127 7.04 -0.53 27.61
C LYS A 127 6.64 0.59 26.66
#